data_e967cdc9af6d465cf311e2c273abe065
#
_entry.id   e967cdc9af6d465cf311e2c273abe065
#
_cell.length_a   1.000
_cell.length_b   1.000
_cell.length_c   1.000
_cell.angle_alpha   90.00
_cell.angle_beta   90.00
_cell.angle_gamma   90.00
#
_symmetry.space_group_name_H-M   'P 1'
#
loop_
_entity.id
_entity.type
_entity.pdbx_description
1 polymer ?
#
loop_
_entity_poly.entity_id
_entity_poly.type
_entity_poly.pdbx_seq_one_letter_code
_entity_poly.pdbx_strand_id
1 'polypeptide(L)'
;MGTSITFKRPDGKEASGYLANAARGNAPGVVVIQEWWGLQDQIKGMCDRFARAGFDALAPDLYKGKVVPYHDTEAAGKEMNSLDFMDATTQTVRGAAQYLAKNGAKVGLTGFCLGGAVTIIGATKIPELTAGVVFYGIPPEQAAKPADVRIPLQGHFATKDDWCTPALVDGFEKAMEAAGKSLELYRYDADHGFGNEQRLSVHDRQCAELAWDRATEFFRKHLG
;
A
#
# COMPACT_ATOMS: atom_id res chain seq x y z
N MET A 1 6.88 11.64 -15.00
CA MET A 1 6.61 12.25 -13.68
C MET A 1 5.13 12.53 -13.57
N GLY A 2 4.56 12.18 -12.44
CA GLY A 2 3.14 12.42 -12.15
C GLY A 2 2.86 13.87 -11.71
N THR A 3 1.61 14.12 -11.32
CA THR A 3 1.10 15.44 -10.90
C THR A 3 0.22 15.29 -9.67
N SER A 4 0.14 16.37 -8.87
CA SER A 4 -0.85 16.44 -7.79
C SER A 4 -2.25 16.63 -8.39
N ILE A 5 -3.21 15.90 -7.86
CA ILE A 5 -4.62 15.96 -8.27
C ILE A 5 -5.54 16.02 -7.05
N THR A 6 -6.80 16.39 -7.30
CA THR A 6 -7.91 16.15 -6.37
C THR A 6 -8.87 15.14 -6.98
N PHE A 7 -9.49 14.33 -6.12
CA PHE A 7 -10.48 13.33 -6.52
C PHE A 7 -11.60 13.24 -5.49
N LYS A 8 -12.75 12.70 -5.90
CA LYS A 8 -13.89 12.53 -5.00
C LYS A 8 -13.76 11.28 -4.16
N ARG A 9 -14.09 11.41 -2.88
CA ARG A 9 -14.32 10.32 -1.95
C ARG A 9 -15.75 9.80 -2.09
N PRO A 10 -16.07 8.57 -1.65
CA PRO A 10 -17.46 8.06 -1.62
C PRO A 10 -18.44 8.96 -0.86
N ASP A 11 -18.00 9.64 0.21
CA ASP A 11 -18.82 10.58 0.98
C ASP A 11 -19.06 11.94 0.28
N GLY A 12 -18.56 12.11 -0.94
CA GLY A 12 -18.69 13.32 -1.75
C GLY A 12 -17.64 14.41 -1.47
N LYS A 13 -16.86 14.27 -0.39
CA LYS A 13 -15.76 15.19 -0.10
C LYS A 13 -14.62 15.03 -1.11
N GLU A 14 -13.70 15.98 -1.11
CA GLU A 14 -12.49 15.92 -1.90
C GLU A 14 -11.31 15.37 -1.08
N ALA A 15 -10.45 14.63 -1.75
CA ALA A 15 -9.13 14.25 -1.27
C ALA A 15 -8.08 14.62 -2.30
N SER A 16 -6.85 14.83 -1.87
CA SER A 16 -5.69 15.07 -2.72
C SER A 16 -4.82 13.82 -2.85
N GLY A 17 -3.99 13.79 -3.88
CA GLY A 17 -3.01 12.73 -4.08
C GLY A 17 -2.07 13.04 -5.24
N TYR A 18 -1.16 12.11 -5.48
CA TYR A 18 -0.20 12.17 -6.57
C TYR A 18 -0.51 11.09 -7.60
N LEU A 19 -0.82 11.49 -8.84
CA LEU A 19 -1.16 10.61 -9.96
C LEU A 19 -0.01 10.55 -10.96
N ALA A 20 0.42 9.36 -11.31
CA ALA A 20 1.34 9.08 -12.41
C ALA A 20 0.66 8.12 -13.39
N ASN A 21 0.47 8.56 -14.63
CA ASN A 21 -0.17 7.74 -15.66
C ASN A 21 0.86 6.93 -16.45
N ALA A 22 0.50 5.71 -16.79
CA ALA A 22 1.24 4.91 -17.76
C ALA A 22 1.22 5.58 -19.15
N ALA A 23 2.21 5.27 -19.96
CA ALA A 23 2.27 5.78 -21.34
C ALA A 23 1.12 5.24 -22.23
N ARG A 24 0.59 4.06 -21.88
CA ARG A 24 -0.53 3.42 -22.60
C ARG A 24 -1.86 3.82 -21.93
N GLY A 25 -2.80 4.34 -22.71
CA GLY A 25 -4.16 4.59 -22.23
C GLY A 25 -4.87 3.30 -21.77
N ASN A 26 -5.81 3.45 -20.83
CA ASN A 26 -6.55 2.33 -20.21
C ASN A 26 -5.65 1.29 -19.51
N ALA A 27 -4.59 1.76 -18.88
CA ALA A 27 -3.74 0.90 -18.06
C ALA A 27 -4.49 0.45 -16.79
N PRO A 28 -4.18 -0.74 -16.23
CA PRO A 28 -4.69 -1.11 -14.92
C PRO A 28 -4.17 -0.13 -13.85
N GLY A 29 -4.97 0.07 -12.80
CA GLY A 29 -4.67 1.02 -11.74
C GLY A 29 -3.96 0.39 -10.55
N VAL A 30 -3.07 1.13 -9.89
CA VAL A 30 -2.49 0.77 -8.60
C VAL A 30 -2.60 1.95 -7.64
N VAL A 31 -3.33 1.77 -6.53
CA VAL A 31 -3.30 2.73 -5.43
C VAL A 31 -2.10 2.43 -4.55
N VAL A 32 -1.28 3.46 -4.25
CA VAL A 32 -0.02 3.34 -3.49
C VAL A 32 -0.15 4.08 -2.17
N ILE A 33 -0.06 3.37 -1.05
CA ILE A 33 -0.27 3.95 0.28
C ILE A 33 1.05 4.24 0.96
N GLN A 34 1.14 5.44 1.52
CA GLN A 34 2.27 6.00 2.24
C GLN A 34 2.66 5.21 3.49
N GLU A 35 3.89 5.43 3.95
CA GLU A 35 4.32 5.09 5.30
C GLU A 35 3.78 6.13 6.32
N TRP A 36 4.10 5.96 7.59
CA TRP A 36 3.72 6.91 8.66
C TRP A 36 4.34 8.31 8.56
N TRP A 37 5.22 8.51 7.57
CA TRP A 37 5.88 9.80 7.29
C TRP A 37 5.04 10.76 6.44
N GLY A 38 3.87 10.34 5.97
CA GLY A 38 3.06 11.10 5.02
C GLY A 38 3.41 10.81 3.55
N LEU A 39 2.84 11.59 2.65
CA LEU A 39 3.04 11.44 1.21
C LEU A 39 4.41 12.01 0.78
N GLN A 40 5.46 11.32 1.17
CA GLN A 40 6.87 11.64 0.85
C GLN A 40 7.18 11.49 -0.64
N ASP A 41 8.27 12.08 -1.08
CA ASP A 41 8.75 11.96 -2.47
C ASP A 41 9.12 10.51 -2.84
N GLN A 42 9.50 9.69 -1.87
CA GLN A 42 9.69 8.25 -2.04
C GLN A 42 8.39 7.57 -2.55
N ILE A 43 7.24 7.85 -1.95
CA ILE A 43 5.94 7.28 -2.37
C ILE A 43 5.51 7.81 -3.74
N LYS A 44 5.75 9.10 -4.02
CA LYS A 44 5.54 9.69 -5.36
C LYS A 44 6.43 9.03 -6.40
N GLY A 45 7.70 8.77 -6.04
CA GLY A 45 8.65 8.00 -6.86
C GLY A 45 8.19 6.59 -7.17
N MET A 46 7.54 5.91 -6.20
CA MET A 46 6.91 4.60 -6.42
C MET A 46 5.76 4.68 -7.42
N CYS A 47 4.92 5.73 -7.38
CA CYS A 47 3.90 5.95 -8.41
C CYS A 47 4.52 6.12 -9.80
N ASP A 48 5.58 6.93 -9.92
CA ASP A 48 6.30 7.10 -11.18
C ASP A 48 6.92 5.77 -11.66
N ARG A 49 7.38 4.93 -10.73
CA ARG A 49 7.93 3.60 -11.04
C ARG A 49 6.84 2.66 -11.55
N PHE A 50 5.65 2.63 -10.93
CA PHE A 50 4.49 1.88 -11.43
C PHE A 50 4.04 2.38 -12.80
N ALA A 51 4.02 3.69 -13.03
CA ALA A 51 3.68 4.25 -14.33
C ALA A 51 4.63 3.77 -15.45
N ARG A 52 5.93 3.74 -15.18
CA ARG A 52 6.92 3.15 -16.11
C ARG A 52 6.74 1.64 -16.30
N ALA A 53 6.21 0.93 -15.31
CA ALA A 53 5.91 -0.50 -15.39
C ALA A 53 4.58 -0.82 -16.09
N GLY A 54 3.82 0.22 -16.50
CA GLY A 54 2.58 0.09 -17.29
C GLY A 54 1.28 0.16 -16.49
N PHE A 55 1.30 0.72 -15.28
CA PHE A 55 0.12 0.92 -14.42
C PHE A 55 -0.16 2.41 -14.21
N ASP A 56 -1.42 2.82 -14.22
CA ASP A 56 -1.79 4.13 -13.69
C ASP A 56 -1.70 4.07 -12.17
N ALA A 57 -0.90 4.93 -11.55
CA ALA A 57 -0.63 4.87 -10.12
C ALA A 57 -1.10 6.14 -9.40
N LEU A 58 -1.88 5.98 -8.33
CA LEU A 58 -2.38 7.09 -7.52
C LEU A 58 -2.03 6.86 -6.04
N ALA A 59 -1.25 7.77 -5.47
CA ALA A 59 -1.01 7.82 -4.04
C ALA A 59 -1.92 8.88 -3.39
N PRO A 60 -2.98 8.48 -2.65
CA PRO A 60 -3.80 9.41 -1.88
C PRO A 60 -3.00 9.95 -0.69
N ASP A 61 -3.20 11.23 -0.38
CA ASP A 61 -2.61 11.87 0.79
C ASP A 61 -3.49 11.65 2.03
N LEU A 62 -3.07 10.77 2.92
CA LEU A 62 -3.82 10.42 4.12
C LEU A 62 -3.66 11.48 5.25
N TYR A 63 -2.63 12.33 5.16
CA TYR A 63 -2.32 13.32 6.18
C TYR A 63 -2.66 14.76 5.77
N LYS A 64 -3.41 14.94 4.68
CA LYS A 64 -3.93 16.23 4.22
C LYS A 64 -2.84 17.30 4.04
N GLY A 65 -1.76 16.93 3.37
CA GLY A 65 -0.63 17.80 3.07
C GLY A 65 0.50 17.76 4.09
N LYS A 66 0.34 17.06 5.21
CA LYS A 66 1.42 16.95 6.20
C LYS A 66 2.44 15.89 5.77
N VAL A 67 3.72 16.24 5.89
CA VAL A 67 4.86 15.38 5.65
C VAL A 67 5.79 15.50 6.83
N VAL A 68 6.18 14.37 7.41
CA VAL A 68 7.04 14.31 8.60
C VAL A 68 8.47 13.93 8.19
N PRO A 69 9.50 14.68 8.61
CA PRO A 69 10.89 14.32 8.35
C PRO A 69 11.25 12.95 8.94
N TYR A 70 12.08 12.16 8.24
CA TYR A 70 12.44 10.79 8.63
C TYR A 70 13.15 10.65 9.99
N HIS A 71 13.65 11.74 10.57
CA HIS A 71 14.26 11.73 11.89
C HIS A 71 13.28 12.03 13.03
N ASP A 72 12.07 12.50 12.73
CA ASP A 72 11.06 12.90 13.74
C ASP A 72 10.02 11.79 13.94
N THR A 73 10.43 10.73 14.62
CA THR A 73 9.57 9.57 14.90
C THR A 73 8.41 9.90 15.85
N GLU A 74 8.58 10.92 16.72
CA GLU A 74 7.53 11.38 17.63
C GLU A 74 6.39 12.03 16.85
N ALA A 75 6.72 12.97 15.96
CA ALA A 75 5.72 13.59 15.08
C ALA A 75 5.03 12.56 14.17
N ALA A 76 5.79 11.60 13.61
CA ALA A 76 5.22 10.54 12.78
C ALA A 76 4.23 9.66 13.57
N GLY A 77 4.58 9.28 14.79
CA GLY A 77 3.70 8.53 15.68
C GLY A 77 2.43 9.31 16.03
N LYS A 78 2.54 10.62 16.25
CA LYS A 78 1.40 11.49 16.52
C LYS A 78 0.43 11.57 15.32
N GLU A 79 0.95 11.76 14.11
CA GLU A 79 0.12 11.80 12.90
C GLU A 79 -0.56 10.45 12.65
N MET A 80 0.17 9.33 12.78
CA MET A 80 -0.38 7.98 12.64
C MET A 80 -1.49 7.71 13.67
N ASN A 81 -1.27 8.06 14.93
CA ASN A 81 -2.26 7.84 16.01
C ASN A 81 -3.49 8.75 15.88
N SER A 82 -3.39 9.87 15.18
CA SER A 82 -4.53 10.76 14.88
C SER A 82 -5.34 10.34 13.66
N LEU A 83 -4.85 9.38 12.87
CA LEU A 83 -5.51 8.92 11.65
C LEU A 83 -6.69 8.01 12.00
N ASP A 84 -7.87 8.35 11.49
CA ASP A 84 -8.98 7.40 11.44
C ASP A 84 -8.73 6.42 10.28
N PHE A 85 -8.21 5.24 10.60
CA PHE A 85 -7.87 4.21 9.62
C PHE A 85 -9.07 3.73 8.81
N MET A 86 -10.27 3.72 9.42
CA MET A 86 -11.48 3.27 8.73
C MET A 86 -11.97 4.33 7.75
N ASP A 87 -12.01 5.61 8.14
CA ASP A 87 -12.32 6.71 7.22
C ASP A 87 -11.26 6.80 6.11
N ALA A 88 -9.97 6.77 6.47
CA ALA A 88 -8.89 6.79 5.49
C ALA A 88 -9.05 5.68 4.45
N THR A 89 -9.32 4.44 4.88
CA THR A 89 -9.46 3.30 3.99
C THR A 89 -10.76 3.35 3.18
N THR A 90 -11.92 3.50 3.84
CA THR A 90 -13.23 3.35 3.19
C THR A 90 -13.66 4.60 2.42
N GLN A 91 -13.03 5.74 2.69
CA GLN A 91 -13.32 6.99 1.99
C GLN A 91 -12.14 7.43 1.10
N THR A 92 -10.98 7.72 1.67
CA THR A 92 -9.89 8.32 0.89
C THR A 92 -9.24 7.29 -0.06
N VAL A 93 -8.84 6.13 0.43
CA VAL A 93 -8.24 5.06 -0.40
C VAL A 93 -9.25 4.50 -1.39
N ARG A 94 -10.49 4.26 -0.95
CA ARG A 94 -11.56 3.81 -1.85
C ARG A 94 -11.86 4.84 -2.95
N GLY A 95 -11.88 6.12 -2.63
CA GLY A 95 -12.04 7.19 -3.63
C GLY A 95 -10.93 7.17 -4.69
N ALA A 96 -9.67 6.92 -4.27
CA ALA A 96 -8.56 6.75 -5.20
C ALA A 96 -8.75 5.49 -6.08
N ALA A 97 -9.20 4.37 -5.49
CA ALA A 97 -9.52 3.16 -6.26
C ALA A 97 -10.64 3.41 -7.27
N GLN A 98 -11.73 4.08 -6.87
CA GLN A 98 -12.82 4.48 -7.78
C GLN A 98 -12.35 5.41 -8.90
N TYR A 99 -11.42 6.32 -8.59
CA TYR A 99 -10.83 7.21 -9.59
C TYR A 99 -10.08 6.42 -10.67
N LEU A 100 -9.27 5.43 -10.27
CA LEU A 100 -8.51 4.57 -11.20
C LEU A 100 -9.40 3.55 -11.91
N ALA A 101 -10.48 3.08 -11.30
CA ALA A 101 -11.43 2.13 -11.88
C ALA A 101 -12.31 2.74 -12.98
N LYS A 102 -12.23 4.06 -13.21
CA LYS A 102 -12.92 4.71 -14.33
C LYS A 102 -12.57 4.01 -15.64
N ASN A 103 -13.56 3.84 -16.50
CA ASN A 103 -13.44 3.13 -17.77
C ASN A 103 -13.22 1.60 -17.64
N GLY A 104 -13.54 1.00 -16.50
CA GLY A 104 -13.50 -0.45 -16.31
C GLY A 104 -12.12 -1.04 -16.04
N ALA A 105 -11.12 -0.21 -15.72
CA ALA A 105 -9.80 -0.69 -15.35
C ALA A 105 -9.84 -1.49 -14.05
N LYS A 106 -9.12 -2.61 -13.99
CA LYS A 106 -8.89 -3.33 -12.74
C LYS A 106 -7.93 -2.53 -11.86
N VAL A 107 -8.12 -2.58 -10.54
CA VAL A 107 -7.33 -1.80 -9.58
C VAL A 107 -6.70 -2.70 -8.51
N GLY A 108 -5.41 -2.53 -8.31
CA GLY A 108 -4.64 -3.09 -7.20
C GLY A 108 -4.42 -2.05 -6.09
N LEU A 109 -4.08 -2.55 -4.92
CA LEU A 109 -3.70 -1.73 -3.78
C LEU A 109 -2.35 -2.20 -3.23
N THR A 110 -1.43 -1.28 -3.03
CA THR A 110 -0.17 -1.56 -2.32
C THR A 110 0.10 -0.50 -1.29
N GLY A 111 0.84 -0.87 -0.26
CA GLY A 111 1.23 0.09 0.77
C GLY A 111 2.38 -0.40 1.62
N PHE A 112 3.07 0.54 2.24
CA PHE A 112 4.31 0.38 2.95
C PHE A 112 4.12 0.71 4.45
N CYS A 113 4.57 -0.12 5.38
CA CYS A 113 4.44 0.09 6.82
C CYS A 113 2.95 0.29 7.23
N LEU A 114 2.57 1.45 7.72
CA LEU A 114 1.17 1.87 7.91
C LEU A 114 0.32 1.53 6.68
N GLY A 115 0.82 1.82 5.48
CA GLY A 115 0.13 1.54 4.22
C GLY A 115 -0.05 0.04 3.95
N GLY A 116 0.85 -0.81 4.44
CA GLY A 116 0.68 -2.26 4.40
C GLY A 116 -0.53 -2.71 5.21
N ALA A 117 -0.69 -2.17 6.42
CA ALA A 117 -1.87 -2.41 7.24
C ALA A 117 -3.16 -1.91 6.57
N VAL A 118 -3.14 -0.70 5.98
CA VAL A 118 -4.26 -0.15 5.20
C VAL A 118 -4.60 -1.03 3.99
N THR A 119 -3.60 -1.64 3.36
CA THR A 119 -3.81 -2.58 2.23
C THR A 119 -4.62 -3.80 2.66
N ILE A 120 -4.31 -4.40 3.82
CA ILE A 120 -5.08 -5.54 4.34
C ILE A 120 -6.51 -5.10 4.73
N ILE A 121 -6.67 -3.94 5.38
CA ILE A 121 -8.01 -3.40 5.69
C ILE A 121 -8.79 -3.18 4.37
N GLY A 122 -8.16 -2.57 3.36
CA GLY A 122 -8.76 -2.34 2.05
C GLY A 122 -9.20 -3.64 1.36
N ALA A 123 -8.40 -4.70 1.47
CA ALA A 123 -8.72 -6.02 0.93
C ALA A 123 -10.00 -6.64 1.54
N THR A 124 -10.43 -6.19 2.71
CA THR A 124 -11.69 -6.61 3.35
C THR A 124 -12.85 -5.66 3.06
N LYS A 125 -12.60 -4.37 2.75
CA LYS A 125 -13.62 -3.30 2.75
C LYS A 125 -13.87 -2.66 1.39
N ILE A 126 -12.92 -2.68 0.47
CA ILE A 126 -12.99 -1.94 -0.80
C ILE A 126 -13.37 -2.91 -1.93
N PRO A 127 -14.60 -2.85 -2.45
CA PRO A 127 -15.08 -3.80 -3.47
C PRO A 127 -14.47 -3.57 -4.85
N GLU A 128 -13.90 -2.40 -5.11
CA GLU A 128 -13.27 -2.04 -6.38
C GLU A 128 -11.90 -2.71 -6.58
N LEU A 129 -11.32 -3.32 -5.54
CA LEU A 129 -9.99 -3.91 -5.60
C LEU A 129 -10.01 -5.32 -6.19
N THR A 130 -8.98 -5.65 -6.95
CA THR A 130 -8.77 -6.96 -7.59
C THR A 130 -7.62 -7.74 -6.97
N ALA A 131 -6.58 -7.05 -6.46
CA ALA A 131 -5.40 -7.65 -5.84
C ALA A 131 -4.74 -6.68 -4.87
N GLY A 132 -3.98 -7.20 -3.89
CA GLY A 132 -3.26 -6.38 -2.92
C GLY A 132 -1.82 -6.84 -2.70
N VAL A 133 -0.88 -5.89 -2.56
CA VAL A 133 0.52 -6.16 -2.20
C VAL A 133 0.87 -5.41 -0.92
N VAL A 134 1.30 -6.15 0.08
CA VAL A 134 1.55 -5.66 1.44
C VAL A 134 3.06 -5.59 1.69
N PHE A 135 3.58 -4.44 2.04
CA PHE A 135 4.96 -4.28 2.50
C PHE A 135 4.98 -4.01 4.01
N TYR A 136 5.56 -4.93 4.76
CA TYR A 136 5.89 -4.86 6.20
C TYR A 136 4.84 -4.13 7.08
N GLY A 137 3.55 -4.47 6.91
CA GLY A 137 2.48 -3.91 7.73
C GLY A 137 1.29 -4.85 7.86
N ILE A 138 0.92 -5.21 9.09
CA ILE A 138 -0.26 -6.02 9.41
C ILE A 138 -1.11 -5.24 10.43
N PRO A 139 -2.41 -5.01 10.16
CA PRO A 139 -3.28 -4.34 11.12
C PRO A 139 -3.67 -5.25 12.27
N PRO A 140 -4.12 -4.71 13.41
CA PRO A 140 -4.78 -5.51 14.43
C PRO A 140 -5.98 -6.27 13.86
N GLU A 141 -6.22 -7.50 14.34
CA GLU A 141 -7.31 -8.36 13.85
C GLU A 141 -8.70 -7.70 13.93
N GLN A 142 -8.90 -6.83 14.92
CA GLN A 142 -10.15 -6.08 15.09
C GLN A 142 -10.43 -5.14 13.89
N ALA A 143 -9.40 -4.65 13.22
CA ALA A 143 -9.53 -3.79 12.04
C ALA A 143 -9.77 -4.58 10.74
N ALA A 144 -9.16 -5.76 10.61
CA ALA A 144 -9.33 -6.61 9.44
C ALA A 144 -9.08 -8.09 9.79
N LYS A 145 -10.14 -8.89 9.81
CA LYS A 145 -10.01 -10.34 10.02
C LYS A 145 -9.52 -11.00 8.73
N PRO A 146 -8.53 -11.90 8.79
CA PRO A 146 -8.08 -12.67 7.61
C PRO A 146 -9.23 -13.35 6.85
N ALA A 147 -10.23 -13.86 7.56
CA ALA A 147 -11.41 -14.50 6.97
C ALA A 147 -12.24 -13.56 6.06
N ASP A 148 -12.18 -12.25 6.28
CA ASP A 148 -12.93 -11.24 5.52
C ASP A 148 -12.19 -10.76 4.26
N VAL A 149 -10.93 -11.18 4.05
CA VAL A 149 -10.15 -10.84 2.85
C VAL A 149 -10.85 -11.39 1.60
N ARG A 150 -11.03 -10.55 0.58
CA ARG A 150 -11.84 -10.88 -0.62
C ARG A 150 -11.03 -11.00 -1.90
N ILE A 151 -9.79 -10.59 -1.88
CA ILE A 151 -8.89 -10.53 -3.04
C ILE A 151 -7.59 -11.28 -2.74
N PRO A 152 -6.86 -11.79 -3.73
CA PRO A 152 -5.53 -12.34 -3.53
C PRO A 152 -4.59 -11.29 -2.97
N LEU A 153 -3.76 -11.69 -2.02
CA LEU A 153 -2.72 -10.88 -1.41
C LEU A 153 -1.33 -11.44 -1.69
N GLN A 154 -0.37 -10.54 -1.84
CA GLN A 154 1.05 -10.86 -1.75
C GLN A 154 1.67 -10.04 -0.62
N GLY A 155 2.52 -10.68 0.21
CA GLY A 155 3.14 -10.04 1.37
C GLY A 155 4.67 -10.07 1.31
N HIS A 156 5.30 -8.94 1.64
CA HIS A 156 6.75 -8.75 1.72
C HIS A 156 7.12 -8.30 3.11
N PHE A 157 7.78 -9.16 3.89
CA PHE A 157 8.08 -8.92 5.30
C PHE A 157 9.57 -9.12 5.59
N ALA A 158 10.09 -8.32 6.51
CA ALA A 158 11.48 -8.39 6.96
C ALA A 158 11.61 -9.35 8.14
N THR A 159 12.74 -10.06 8.25
CA THR A 159 13.00 -10.99 9.35
C THR A 159 13.60 -10.33 10.59
N LYS A 160 14.09 -9.08 10.45
CA LYS A 160 14.66 -8.26 11.52
C LYS A 160 13.72 -7.11 11.91
N ASP A 161 12.41 -7.30 11.75
CA ASP A 161 11.39 -6.29 11.97
C ASP A 161 10.87 -6.35 13.41
N ASP A 162 11.02 -5.25 14.16
CA ASP A 162 10.54 -5.13 15.54
C ASP A 162 9.08 -4.64 15.61
N TRP A 163 8.52 -4.18 14.50
CA TRP A 163 7.15 -3.68 14.40
C TRP A 163 6.21 -4.75 13.83
N CYS A 164 6.49 -5.18 12.63
CA CYS A 164 5.78 -6.29 11.99
C CYS A 164 6.60 -7.57 12.20
N THR A 165 6.66 -8.00 13.46
CA THR A 165 7.56 -9.07 13.90
C THR A 165 7.34 -10.38 13.14
N PRO A 166 8.38 -11.24 12.99
CA PRO A 166 8.22 -12.55 12.37
C PRO A 166 7.09 -13.38 12.98
N ALA A 167 6.89 -13.31 14.29
CA ALA A 167 5.80 -14.01 14.98
C ALA A 167 4.41 -13.50 14.56
N LEU A 168 4.26 -12.18 14.37
CA LEU A 168 3.03 -11.59 13.85
C LEU A 168 2.76 -12.02 12.41
N VAL A 169 3.80 -12.06 11.57
CA VAL A 169 3.73 -12.52 10.18
C VAL A 169 3.32 -13.99 10.11
N ASP A 170 3.91 -14.86 10.94
CA ASP A 170 3.56 -16.28 11.03
C ASP A 170 2.11 -16.50 11.48
N GLY A 171 1.64 -15.68 12.42
CA GLY A 171 0.23 -15.69 12.87
C GLY A 171 -0.73 -15.28 11.74
N PHE A 172 -0.40 -14.24 11.00
CA PHE A 172 -1.19 -13.79 9.87
C PHE A 172 -1.24 -14.82 8.73
N GLU A 173 -0.09 -15.42 8.37
CA GLU A 173 0.00 -16.47 7.36
C GLU A 173 -0.89 -17.67 7.71
N LYS A 174 -0.78 -18.19 8.95
CA LYS A 174 -1.61 -19.29 9.44
C LYS A 174 -3.10 -18.95 9.45
N ALA A 175 -3.46 -17.71 9.82
CA ALA A 175 -4.85 -17.28 9.83
C ALA A 175 -5.45 -17.14 8.41
N MET A 176 -4.66 -16.68 7.44
CA MET A 176 -5.04 -16.64 6.02
C MET A 176 -5.23 -18.04 5.46
N GLU A 177 -4.31 -18.96 5.76
CA GLU A 177 -4.39 -20.38 5.37
C GLU A 177 -5.63 -21.05 5.95
N ALA A 178 -5.85 -20.92 7.26
CA ALA A 178 -7.01 -21.47 7.96
C ALA A 178 -8.34 -20.93 7.41
N ALA A 179 -8.35 -19.70 6.91
CA ALA A 179 -9.51 -19.08 6.26
C ALA A 179 -9.65 -19.45 4.76
N GLY A 180 -8.74 -20.24 4.20
CA GLY A 180 -8.72 -20.60 2.79
C GLY A 180 -8.49 -19.43 1.84
N LYS A 181 -7.73 -18.41 2.29
CA LYS A 181 -7.48 -17.19 1.51
C LYS A 181 -6.16 -17.27 0.73
N SER A 182 -6.14 -16.66 -0.45
CA SER A 182 -4.96 -16.62 -1.30
C SER A 182 -3.93 -15.62 -0.75
N LEU A 183 -2.77 -16.13 -0.35
CA LEU A 183 -1.62 -15.34 0.11
C LEU A 183 -0.33 -15.91 -0.47
N GLU A 184 0.42 -15.08 -1.22
CA GLU A 184 1.81 -15.33 -1.57
C GLU A 184 2.69 -14.54 -0.59
N LEU A 185 3.50 -15.21 0.26
CA LEU A 185 4.25 -14.54 1.31
C LEU A 185 5.76 -14.73 1.14
N TYR A 186 6.50 -13.62 1.22
CA TYR A 186 7.96 -13.58 1.10
C TYR A 186 8.60 -12.93 2.31
N ARG A 187 9.69 -13.53 2.78
CA ARG A 187 10.51 -13.04 3.90
C ARG A 187 11.89 -12.64 3.39
N TYR A 188 12.39 -11.52 3.91
CA TYR A 188 13.67 -10.92 3.51
C TYR A 188 14.56 -10.74 4.74
N ASP A 189 15.85 -11.05 4.63
CA ASP A 189 16.84 -10.80 5.68
C ASP A 189 17.19 -9.30 5.76
N ALA A 190 16.23 -8.50 6.18
CA ALA A 190 16.25 -7.04 6.17
C ALA A 190 15.55 -6.47 7.40
N ASP A 191 15.66 -5.14 7.59
CA ASP A 191 14.98 -4.38 8.63
C ASP A 191 13.62 -3.85 8.17
N HIS A 192 12.79 -3.38 9.13
CA HIS A 192 11.54 -2.68 8.81
C HIS A 192 11.77 -1.47 7.92
N GLY A 193 11.03 -1.38 6.82
CA GLY A 193 11.17 -0.26 5.87
C GLY A 193 12.29 -0.44 4.83
N PHE A 194 12.77 -1.67 4.62
CA PHE A 194 13.84 -1.97 3.66
C PHE A 194 13.57 -1.49 2.23
N GLY A 195 12.32 -1.28 1.86
CA GLY A 195 11.91 -0.76 0.55
C GLY A 195 12.07 0.76 0.39
N ASN A 196 12.40 1.50 1.45
CA ASN A 196 12.49 2.97 1.41
C ASN A 196 13.92 3.44 1.16
N GLU A 197 14.23 3.80 -0.09
CA GLU A 197 15.57 4.24 -0.51
C GLU A 197 16.01 5.58 0.09
N GLN A 198 15.09 6.36 0.67
CA GLN A 198 15.42 7.61 1.36
C GLN A 198 15.82 7.38 2.84
N ARG A 199 15.60 6.18 3.37
CA ARG A 199 16.00 5.77 4.71
C ARG A 199 17.23 4.87 4.66
N LEU A 200 18.40 5.45 4.39
CA LEU A 200 19.65 4.72 4.17
C LEU A 200 20.05 3.76 5.31
N SER A 201 19.56 3.99 6.53
CA SER A 201 19.87 3.13 7.69
C SER A 201 19.15 1.78 7.65
N VAL A 202 18.05 1.64 6.90
CA VAL A 202 17.23 0.42 6.84
C VAL A 202 17.03 -0.07 5.41
N HIS A 203 17.34 0.77 4.41
CA HIS A 203 17.17 0.40 3.01
C HIS A 203 18.10 -0.74 2.62
N ASP A 204 17.52 -1.83 2.13
CA ASP A 204 18.24 -2.92 1.49
C ASP A 204 17.87 -2.98 0.00
N ARG A 205 18.80 -2.54 -0.84
CA ARG A 205 18.57 -2.45 -2.28
C ARG A 205 18.21 -3.80 -2.91
N GLN A 206 18.91 -4.87 -2.52
CA GLN A 206 18.71 -6.18 -3.13
C GLN A 206 17.32 -6.74 -2.76
N CYS A 207 16.95 -6.65 -1.48
CA CYS A 207 15.63 -7.05 -1.00
C CYS A 207 14.53 -6.18 -1.61
N ALA A 208 14.74 -4.86 -1.70
CA ALA A 208 13.77 -3.92 -2.28
C ALA A 208 13.50 -4.19 -3.76
N GLU A 209 14.54 -4.40 -4.58
CA GLU A 209 14.38 -4.71 -6.01
C GLU A 209 13.71 -6.08 -6.23
N LEU A 210 14.09 -7.11 -5.47
CA LEU A 210 13.46 -8.42 -5.55
C LEU A 210 11.97 -8.36 -5.14
N ALA A 211 11.64 -7.60 -4.10
CA ALA A 211 10.25 -7.40 -3.68
C ALA A 211 9.45 -6.61 -4.74
N TRP A 212 10.06 -5.61 -5.36
CA TRP A 212 9.47 -4.85 -6.45
C TRP A 212 9.14 -5.72 -7.66
N ASP A 213 10.07 -6.56 -8.09
CA ASP A 213 9.87 -7.46 -9.25
C ASP A 213 8.70 -8.41 -9.00
N ARG A 214 8.66 -9.03 -7.82
CA ARG A 214 7.56 -9.90 -7.39
C ARG A 214 6.22 -9.16 -7.35
N ALA A 215 6.19 -7.96 -6.78
CA ALA A 215 4.99 -7.13 -6.68
C ALA A 215 4.44 -6.73 -8.05
N THR A 216 5.32 -6.32 -8.97
CA THR A 216 4.90 -5.94 -10.33
C THR A 216 4.45 -7.15 -11.15
N GLU A 217 5.08 -8.31 -11.01
CA GLU A 217 4.64 -9.56 -11.64
C GLU A 217 3.27 -9.99 -11.11
N PHE A 218 3.06 -9.94 -9.79
CA PHE A 218 1.78 -10.23 -9.16
C PHE A 218 0.67 -9.32 -9.68
N PHE A 219 0.90 -8.02 -9.79
CA PHE A 219 -0.08 -7.11 -10.36
C PHE A 219 -0.33 -7.37 -11.86
N ARG A 220 0.69 -7.68 -12.66
CA ARG A 220 0.48 -8.08 -14.08
C ARG A 220 -0.40 -9.32 -14.19
N LYS A 221 -0.19 -10.32 -13.34
CA LYS A 221 -0.98 -11.55 -13.30
C LYS A 221 -2.46 -11.31 -12.99
N HIS A 222 -2.76 -10.40 -12.07
CA HIS A 222 -4.11 -10.21 -11.54
C HIS A 222 -4.87 -9.05 -12.20
N LEU A 223 -4.18 -8.02 -12.65
CA LEU A 223 -4.78 -6.80 -13.21
C LEU A 223 -4.71 -6.75 -14.75
N GLY A 224 -3.79 -7.48 -15.34
CA GLY A 224 -3.59 -7.51 -16.80
C GLY A 224 -4.67 -8.27 -17.59
#